data_5b97aab9d5ce51320a84df776616c9a4
#
_entry.id   5b97aab9d5ce51320a84df776616c9a4
#
_cell.length_a   1.000
_cell.length_b   1.000
_cell.length_c   1.000
_cell.angle_alpha   90.00
_cell.angle_beta   90.00
_cell.angle_gamma   90.00
#
_symmetry.space_group_name_H-M   'P 1'
#
loop_
_entity.id
_entity.type
_entity.pdbx_description
1 polymer ?
#
loop_
_entity_poly.entity_id
_entity_poly.type
_entity_poly.pdbx_seq_one_letter_code
_entity_poly.pdbx_strand_id
1 'polypeptide(L)'
;LIFSGNILNFDVYQSLFICFIFFSLTTSAVYIINDINDIKSDRSHPFKIKTKPMARGDISLNYAIGLLIFILILITILYFIDSKIIFHILAYFILNLFYNYFVKGMIILDLFIISIGYMIRIDVGSVAIGVESSMMMLISVFSLSFFVLAIKRKKEFQHNISSRESLKYYNLK
;
A
#
# COMPACT_ATOMS: atom_id res chain seq x y z
N LEU A 1 -12.83 11.07 11.30
CA LEU A 1 -13.37 12.31 11.90
C LEU A 1 -14.89 12.34 11.92
N ILE A 2 -15.57 12.14 10.79
CA ILE A 2 -17.04 12.19 10.71
C ILE A 2 -17.67 11.13 11.62
N PHE A 3 -17.27 9.87 11.47
CA PHE A 3 -17.82 8.75 12.25
C PHE A 3 -17.42 8.75 13.73
N SER A 4 -16.38 9.48 14.12
CA SER A 4 -15.96 9.63 15.52
C SER A 4 -16.50 10.88 16.19
N GLY A 5 -17.27 11.73 15.51
CA GLY A 5 -17.78 12.98 16.03
C GLY A 5 -16.73 14.10 16.25
N ASN A 6 -15.48 13.88 15.85
CA ASN A 6 -14.35 14.78 16.10
C ASN A 6 -14.14 15.83 15.00
N ILE A 7 -15.13 16.06 14.14
CA ILE A 7 -14.97 16.97 12.98
C ILE A 7 -14.72 18.44 13.38
N LEU A 8 -15.20 18.87 14.55
CA LEU A 8 -15.02 20.24 15.07
C LEU A 8 -13.86 20.35 16.06
N ASN A 9 -13.17 19.24 16.37
CA ASN A 9 -12.05 19.26 17.28
C ASN A 9 -10.74 19.51 16.53
N PHE A 10 -10.25 20.75 16.60
CA PHE A 10 -9.05 21.17 15.88
C PHE A 10 -7.76 20.50 16.37
N ASP A 11 -7.70 20.05 17.61
CA ASP A 11 -6.50 19.41 18.17
C ASP A 11 -6.14 18.09 17.47
N VAL A 12 -7.14 17.38 16.95
CA VAL A 12 -6.90 16.11 16.25
C VAL A 12 -6.38 16.29 14.82
N TYR A 13 -6.53 17.47 14.23
CA TYR A 13 -6.07 17.70 12.86
C TYR A 13 -4.56 17.68 12.73
N GLN A 14 -3.83 18.15 13.74
CA GLN A 14 -2.36 18.07 13.75
C GLN A 14 -1.88 16.64 13.72
N SER A 15 -2.44 15.77 14.58
CA SER A 15 -2.10 14.34 14.62
C SER A 15 -2.45 13.62 13.32
N LEU A 16 -3.60 13.95 12.73
CA LEU A 16 -3.99 13.41 11.42
C LEU A 16 -3.05 13.86 10.30
N PHE A 17 -2.61 15.12 10.32
CA PHE A 17 -1.70 15.64 9.31
C PHE A 17 -0.33 14.94 9.40
N ILE A 18 0.19 14.75 10.61
CA ILE A 18 1.42 14.00 10.85
C ILE A 18 1.24 12.56 10.35
N CYS A 19 0.17 11.89 10.76
CA CYS A 19 -0.16 10.54 10.32
C CYS A 19 -0.24 10.43 8.79
N PHE A 20 -0.92 11.37 8.15
CA PHE A 20 -1.05 11.43 6.68
C PHE A 20 0.31 11.55 5.98
N ILE A 21 1.19 12.43 6.45
CA ILE A 21 2.52 12.61 5.87
C ILE A 21 3.32 11.32 5.98
N PHE A 22 3.43 10.75 7.18
CA PHE A 22 4.26 9.58 7.40
C PHE A 22 3.69 8.32 6.74
N PHE A 23 2.37 8.18 6.70
CA PHE A 23 1.74 7.10 5.98
C PHE A 23 1.96 7.22 4.46
N SER A 24 1.91 8.43 3.92
CA SER A 24 2.20 8.72 2.52
C SER A 24 3.67 8.42 2.17
N LEU A 25 4.61 8.80 3.04
CA LEU A 25 6.03 8.45 2.89
C LEU A 25 6.23 6.93 2.89
N THR A 26 5.59 6.22 3.81
CA THR A 26 5.67 4.76 3.90
C THR A 26 5.13 4.10 2.64
N THR A 27 4.00 4.57 2.15
CA THR A 27 3.41 4.09 0.89
C THR A 27 4.35 4.33 -0.29
N SER A 28 4.99 5.50 -0.34
CA SER A 28 5.98 5.84 -1.37
C SER A 28 7.19 4.91 -1.31
N ALA A 29 7.71 4.61 -0.10
CA ALA A 29 8.78 3.63 0.09
C ALA A 29 8.41 2.25 -0.45
N VAL A 30 7.19 1.78 -0.15
CA VAL A 30 6.67 0.50 -0.68
C VAL A 30 6.63 0.50 -2.20
N TYR A 31 6.16 1.59 -2.83
CA TYR A 31 6.14 1.69 -4.29
C TYR A 31 7.53 1.70 -4.90
N ILE A 32 8.50 2.40 -4.29
CA ILE A 32 9.89 2.41 -4.76
C ILE A 32 10.47 0.99 -4.71
N ILE A 33 10.29 0.26 -3.60
CA ILE A 33 10.73 -1.13 -3.46
C ILE A 33 10.10 -2.02 -4.53
N ASN A 34 8.79 -1.87 -4.75
CA ASN A 34 8.09 -2.64 -5.77
C ASN A 34 8.62 -2.34 -7.18
N ASP A 35 8.87 -1.08 -7.51
CA ASP A 35 9.40 -0.68 -8.81
C ASP A 35 10.85 -1.15 -9.02
N ILE A 36 11.68 -1.16 -7.97
CA ILE A 36 13.02 -1.74 -7.98
C ILE A 36 12.96 -3.25 -8.30
N ASN A 37 12.09 -3.98 -7.62
CA ASN A 37 11.95 -5.43 -7.79
C ASN A 37 11.40 -5.79 -9.19
N ASP A 38 10.50 -4.96 -9.70
CA ASP A 38 9.80 -5.21 -10.97
C ASP A 38 10.53 -4.65 -12.20
N ILE A 39 11.65 -3.94 -12.06
CA ILE A 39 12.30 -3.20 -13.16
C ILE A 39 12.53 -4.04 -14.41
N LYS A 40 12.94 -5.30 -14.26
CA LYS A 40 13.19 -6.21 -15.40
C LYS A 40 11.89 -6.58 -16.12
N SER A 41 10.86 -6.93 -15.36
CA SER A 41 9.56 -7.32 -15.92
C SER A 41 8.82 -6.12 -16.50
N ASP A 42 8.93 -4.95 -15.90
CA ASP A 42 8.29 -3.74 -16.37
C ASP A 42 8.92 -3.19 -17.65
N ARG A 43 10.23 -3.39 -17.86
CA ARG A 43 10.93 -3.07 -19.12
C ARG A 43 10.47 -3.94 -20.29
N SER A 44 10.09 -5.18 -20.03
CA SER A 44 9.58 -6.08 -21.09
C SER A 44 8.10 -5.84 -21.43
N HIS A 45 7.39 -5.02 -20.62
CA HIS A 45 5.96 -4.79 -20.79
C HIS A 45 5.67 -3.52 -21.61
N PRO A 46 4.94 -3.59 -22.75
CA PRO A 46 4.79 -2.48 -23.70
C PRO A 46 4.11 -1.22 -23.13
N PHE A 47 3.22 -1.38 -22.13
CA PHE A 47 2.58 -0.25 -21.47
C PHE A 47 3.38 0.28 -20.29
N LYS A 48 3.97 -0.62 -19.49
CA LYS A 48 4.68 -0.23 -18.26
C LYS A 48 5.98 0.52 -18.56
N ILE A 49 6.68 0.16 -19.64
CA ILE A 49 7.87 0.90 -20.08
C ILE A 49 7.56 2.37 -20.39
N LYS A 50 6.32 2.68 -20.80
CA LYS A 50 5.90 4.06 -21.11
C LYS A 50 5.44 4.83 -19.87
N THR A 51 4.96 4.15 -18.84
CA THR A 51 4.30 4.78 -17.70
C THR A 51 5.16 4.81 -16.43
N LYS A 52 6.10 3.85 -16.29
CA LYS A 52 6.96 3.76 -15.08
C LYS A 52 8.33 4.40 -15.32
N PRO A 53 8.70 5.44 -14.58
CA PRO A 53 9.95 6.18 -14.79
C PRO A 53 11.22 5.33 -14.67
N MET A 54 11.25 4.36 -13.74
CA MET A 54 12.38 3.45 -13.59
C MET A 54 12.50 2.45 -14.75
N ALA A 55 11.38 1.96 -15.28
CA ALA A 55 11.37 1.06 -16.44
C ALA A 55 11.83 1.80 -17.70
N ARG A 56 11.43 3.07 -17.85
CA ARG A 56 11.81 3.95 -18.96
C ARG A 56 13.29 4.36 -18.89
N GLY A 57 13.88 4.37 -17.70
CA GLY A 57 15.26 4.78 -17.48
C GLY A 57 15.43 6.25 -17.06
N ASP A 58 14.34 6.99 -16.84
CA ASP A 58 14.38 8.39 -16.39
C ASP A 58 14.93 8.51 -14.97
N ILE A 59 14.74 7.49 -14.15
CA ILE A 59 15.22 7.41 -12.77
C ILE A 59 16.22 6.25 -12.69
N SER A 60 17.46 6.56 -12.26
CA SER A 60 18.48 5.54 -12.04
C SER A 60 18.19 4.73 -10.77
N LEU A 61 18.68 3.49 -10.73
CA LEU A 61 18.54 2.62 -9.55
C LEU A 61 19.18 3.26 -8.31
N ASN A 62 20.36 3.87 -8.46
CA ASN A 62 21.07 4.51 -7.34
C ASN A 62 20.26 5.69 -6.76
N TYR A 63 19.62 6.48 -7.62
CA TYR A 63 18.75 7.56 -7.17
C TYR A 63 17.52 7.02 -6.41
N ALA A 64 16.89 5.96 -6.92
CA ALA A 64 15.74 5.33 -6.26
C ALA A 64 16.12 4.76 -4.89
N ILE A 65 17.29 4.11 -4.76
CA ILE A 65 17.79 3.61 -3.48
C ILE A 65 18.11 4.77 -2.52
N GLY A 66 18.75 5.83 -3.00
CA GLY A 66 19.03 7.02 -2.18
C GLY A 66 17.75 7.67 -1.65
N LEU A 67 16.73 7.80 -2.50
CA LEU A 67 15.41 8.32 -2.10
C LEU A 67 14.72 7.40 -1.08
N LEU A 68 14.80 6.07 -1.27
CA LEU A 68 14.26 5.10 -0.32
C LEU A 68 14.91 5.23 1.06
N ILE A 69 16.25 5.31 1.12
CA ILE A 69 16.98 5.49 2.37
C ILE A 69 16.57 6.80 3.05
N PHE A 70 16.48 7.88 2.30
CA PHE A 70 16.02 9.17 2.81
C PHE A 70 14.62 9.09 3.43
N ILE A 71 13.67 8.44 2.74
CA ILE A 71 12.30 8.24 3.25
C ILE A 71 12.31 7.39 4.52
N LEU A 72 13.10 6.32 4.58
CA LEU A 72 13.19 5.46 5.77
C LEU A 72 13.77 6.22 6.97
N ILE A 73 14.74 7.11 6.77
CA ILE A 73 15.26 7.99 7.83
C ILE A 73 14.13 8.91 8.33
N LEU A 74 13.35 9.52 7.44
CA LEU A 74 12.21 10.37 7.84
C LEU A 74 11.16 9.59 8.63
N ILE A 75 10.84 8.36 8.22
CA ILE A 75 9.90 7.49 8.96
C ILE A 75 10.43 7.17 10.36
N THR A 76 11.75 6.96 10.50
CA THR A 76 12.36 6.70 11.80
C THR A 76 12.21 7.88 12.77
N ILE A 77 12.16 9.11 12.25
CA ILE A 77 11.92 10.31 13.07
C ILE A 77 10.54 10.26 13.72
N LEU A 78 9.54 9.64 13.08
CA LEU A 78 8.19 9.49 13.62
C LEU A 78 8.19 8.76 14.97
N TYR A 79 9.10 7.82 15.18
CA TYR A 79 9.20 7.10 16.46
C TYR A 79 9.38 8.06 17.64
N PHE A 80 10.09 9.16 17.43
CA PHE A 80 10.33 10.18 18.45
C PHE A 80 9.16 11.18 18.60
N ILE A 81 8.26 11.26 17.61
CA ILE A 81 7.10 12.16 17.62
C ILE A 81 5.88 11.45 18.18
N ASP A 82 5.56 10.26 17.68
CA ASP A 82 4.39 9.47 18.12
C ASP A 82 4.64 7.97 17.97
N SER A 83 4.94 7.33 19.09
CA SER A 83 5.23 5.90 19.14
C SER A 83 4.00 5.02 18.85
N LYS A 84 2.78 5.51 19.03
CA LYS A 84 1.55 4.72 18.79
C LYS A 84 1.30 4.51 17.31
N ILE A 85 1.49 5.54 16.50
CA ILE A 85 1.28 5.49 15.06
C ILE A 85 2.34 4.61 14.39
N ILE A 86 3.58 4.61 14.90
CA ILE A 86 4.68 3.88 14.25
C ILE A 86 4.45 2.38 14.16
N PHE A 87 3.82 1.75 15.16
CA PHE A 87 3.52 0.32 15.10
C PHE A 87 2.62 -0.06 13.92
N HIS A 88 1.59 0.75 13.66
CA HIS A 88 0.66 0.52 12.53
C HIS A 88 1.33 0.80 11.18
N ILE A 89 2.20 1.81 11.12
CA ILE A 89 2.98 2.13 9.93
C ILE A 89 3.97 1.00 9.63
N LEU A 90 4.67 0.47 10.64
CA LEU A 90 5.57 -0.66 10.46
C LEU A 90 4.81 -1.93 10.08
N ALA A 91 3.65 -2.20 10.69
CA ALA A 91 2.80 -3.33 10.31
C ALA A 91 2.39 -3.24 8.83
N TYR A 92 1.97 -2.06 8.36
CA TYR A 92 1.65 -1.82 6.96
C TYR A 92 2.88 -2.02 6.06
N PHE A 93 4.04 -1.51 6.45
CA PHE A 93 5.27 -1.65 5.68
C PHE A 93 5.69 -3.11 5.54
N ILE A 94 5.73 -3.85 6.67
CA ILE A 94 6.07 -5.28 6.69
C ILE A 94 5.07 -6.10 5.88
N LEU A 95 3.77 -5.82 6.02
CA LEU A 95 2.73 -6.49 5.23
C LEU A 95 2.96 -6.34 3.72
N ASN A 96 3.33 -5.13 3.28
CA ASN A 96 3.59 -4.86 1.86
C ASN A 96 4.91 -5.48 1.37
N LEU A 97 5.94 -5.56 2.22
CA LEU A 97 7.15 -6.32 1.90
C LEU A 97 6.83 -7.81 1.75
N PHE A 98 6.08 -8.38 2.70
CA PHE A 98 5.64 -9.78 2.62
C PHE A 98 4.83 -10.04 1.35
N TYR A 99 3.88 -9.14 1.03
CA TYR A 99 3.14 -9.20 -0.22
C TYR A 99 4.07 -9.23 -1.44
N ASN A 100 5.04 -8.32 -1.50
CA ASN A 100 5.88 -8.13 -2.67
C ASN A 100 6.83 -9.31 -2.93
N TYR A 101 7.34 -9.94 -1.87
CA TYR A 101 8.30 -11.05 -1.99
C TYR A 101 7.67 -12.44 -2.01
N PHE A 102 6.55 -12.65 -1.34
CA PHE A 102 6.00 -13.99 -1.11
C PHE A 102 4.61 -14.22 -1.71
N VAL A 103 3.75 -13.19 -1.72
CA VAL A 103 2.33 -13.36 -2.06
C VAL A 103 2.00 -12.92 -3.47
N LYS A 104 2.80 -12.00 -4.01
CA LYS A 104 2.61 -11.46 -5.36
C LYS A 104 2.62 -12.59 -6.40
N GLY A 105 1.46 -12.86 -6.98
CA GLY A 105 1.28 -13.95 -7.92
C GLY A 105 0.40 -15.10 -7.41
N MET A 106 0.08 -15.15 -6.12
CA MET A 106 -0.88 -16.12 -5.58
C MET A 106 -2.31 -15.58 -5.70
N ILE A 107 -3.18 -16.37 -6.33
CA ILE A 107 -4.49 -15.93 -6.85
C ILE A 107 -5.39 -15.29 -5.79
N ILE A 108 -5.57 -15.93 -4.65
CA ILE A 108 -6.51 -15.49 -3.61
C ILE A 108 -5.78 -14.70 -2.52
N LEU A 109 -4.58 -15.11 -2.17
CA LEU A 109 -3.80 -14.51 -1.09
C LEU A 109 -3.45 -13.04 -1.39
N ASP A 110 -3.23 -12.69 -2.67
CA ASP A 110 -2.95 -11.30 -3.02
C ASP A 110 -4.15 -10.39 -2.71
N LEU A 111 -5.39 -10.86 -2.93
CA LEU A 111 -6.60 -10.09 -2.59
C LEU A 111 -6.73 -9.90 -1.08
N PHE A 112 -6.48 -10.97 -0.29
CA PHE A 112 -6.53 -10.91 1.17
C PHE A 112 -5.51 -9.91 1.73
N ILE A 113 -4.25 -10.04 1.34
CA ILE A 113 -3.17 -9.19 1.87
C ILE A 113 -3.40 -7.71 1.51
N ILE A 114 -3.80 -7.41 0.29
CA ILE A 114 -4.11 -6.03 -0.12
C ILE A 114 -5.30 -5.50 0.69
N SER A 115 -6.34 -6.31 0.93
CA SER A 115 -7.52 -5.90 1.71
C SER A 115 -7.18 -5.64 3.18
N ILE A 116 -6.29 -6.45 3.79
CA ILE A 116 -5.73 -6.18 5.12
C ILE A 116 -4.97 -4.84 5.14
N GLY A 117 -4.22 -4.53 4.08
CA GLY A 117 -3.56 -3.24 3.94
C GLY A 117 -4.52 -2.05 3.98
N TYR A 118 -5.75 -2.19 3.43
CA TYR A 118 -6.80 -1.16 3.55
C TYR A 118 -7.34 -1.06 4.98
N MET A 119 -7.48 -2.17 5.70
CA MET A 119 -7.88 -2.14 7.12
C MET A 119 -6.86 -1.39 7.97
N ILE A 120 -5.58 -1.70 7.84
CA ILE A 120 -4.49 -1.02 8.58
C ILE A 120 -4.51 0.48 8.30
N ARG A 121 -4.79 0.89 7.06
CA ARG A 121 -4.87 2.30 6.67
C ARG A 121 -5.97 3.06 7.41
N ILE A 122 -7.12 2.43 7.62
CA ILE A 122 -8.21 3.03 8.41
C ILE A 122 -7.85 3.04 9.89
N ASP A 123 -7.29 1.94 10.39
CA ASP A 123 -6.96 1.77 11.80
C ASP A 123 -5.89 2.78 12.26
N VAL A 124 -4.84 3.00 11.48
CA VAL A 124 -3.83 4.01 11.80
C VAL A 124 -4.42 5.42 11.90
N GLY A 125 -5.41 5.75 11.06
CA GLY A 125 -6.12 7.03 11.15
C GLY A 125 -6.95 7.15 12.43
N SER A 126 -7.55 6.06 12.93
CA SER A 126 -8.28 6.03 14.19
C SER A 126 -7.34 6.19 15.39
N VAL A 127 -6.21 5.47 15.38
CA VAL A 127 -5.18 5.58 16.43
C VAL A 127 -4.61 7.00 16.50
N ALA A 128 -4.41 7.65 15.34
CA ALA A 128 -3.89 9.03 15.30
C ALA A 128 -4.77 10.05 16.01
N ILE A 129 -6.08 9.81 16.08
CA ILE A 129 -7.04 10.67 16.78
C ILE A 129 -7.44 10.12 18.15
N GLY A 130 -6.79 9.05 18.62
CA GLY A 130 -7.08 8.45 19.92
C GLY A 130 -8.44 7.75 20.03
N VAL A 131 -8.99 7.25 18.91
CA VAL A 131 -10.28 6.57 18.84
C VAL A 131 -10.07 5.12 18.43
N GLU A 132 -10.76 4.18 19.08
CA GLU A 132 -10.73 2.78 18.67
C GLU A 132 -11.51 2.55 17.38
N SER A 133 -10.93 1.77 16.47
CA SER A 133 -11.61 1.37 15.23
C SER A 133 -12.73 0.39 15.52
N SER A 134 -13.94 0.67 15.04
CA SER A 134 -15.03 -0.29 15.12
C SER A 134 -14.74 -1.53 14.29
N MET A 135 -14.89 -2.73 14.87
CA MET A 135 -14.72 -3.99 14.17
C MET A 135 -15.63 -4.09 12.94
N MET A 136 -16.87 -3.59 13.04
CA MET A 136 -17.81 -3.54 11.92
C MET A 136 -17.29 -2.68 10.76
N MET A 137 -16.66 -1.55 11.06
CA MET A 137 -16.05 -0.68 10.06
C MET A 137 -14.87 -1.37 9.38
N LEU A 138 -13.99 -2.02 10.14
CA LEU A 138 -12.84 -2.74 9.60
C LEU A 138 -13.28 -3.90 8.69
N ILE A 139 -14.28 -4.70 9.09
CA ILE A 139 -14.84 -5.79 8.29
C ILE A 139 -15.48 -5.23 7.01
N SER A 140 -16.19 -4.11 7.10
CA SER A 140 -16.81 -3.47 5.93
C SER A 140 -15.77 -3.00 4.92
N VAL A 141 -14.70 -2.37 5.39
CA VAL A 141 -13.58 -1.93 4.55
C VAL A 141 -12.87 -3.12 3.91
N PHE A 142 -12.62 -4.19 4.67
CA PHE A 142 -12.04 -5.42 4.15
C PHE A 142 -12.90 -6.01 3.04
N SER A 143 -14.20 -6.21 3.30
CA SER A 143 -15.13 -6.83 2.36
C SER A 143 -15.28 -6.00 1.08
N LEU A 144 -15.40 -4.68 1.22
CA LEU A 144 -15.50 -3.78 0.06
C LEU A 144 -14.22 -3.80 -0.78
N SER A 145 -13.06 -3.67 -0.13
CA SER A 145 -11.76 -3.69 -0.84
C SER A 145 -11.52 -5.04 -1.53
N PHE A 146 -11.81 -6.14 -0.86
CA PHE A 146 -11.72 -7.48 -1.43
C PHE A 146 -12.61 -7.65 -2.66
N PHE A 147 -13.87 -7.20 -2.59
CA PHE A 147 -14.81 -7.24 -3.70
C PHE A 147 -14.35 -6.41 -4.90
N VAL A 148 -13.91 -5.17 -4.67
CA VAL A 148 -13.40 -4.29 -5.72
C VAL A 148 -12.16 -4.88 -6.39
N LEU A 149 -11.25 -5.45 -5.60
CA LEU A 149 -10.05 -6.11 -6.12
C LEU A 149 -10.40 -7.36 -6.94
N ALA A 150 -11.37 -8.17 -6.50
CA ALA A 150 -11.85 -9.33 -7.24
C ALA A 150 -12.43 -8.94 -8.60
N ILE A 151 -13.24 -7.88 -8.67
CA ILE A 151 -13.76 -7.33 -9.93
C ILE A 151 -12.62 -6.87 -10.84
N LYS A 152 -11.64 -6.16 -10.29
CA LYS A 152 -10.47 -5.71 -11.04
C LYS A 152 -9.70 -6.88 -11.64
N ARG A 153 -9.48 -7.95 -10.86
CA ARG A 153 -8.84 -9.18 -11.35
C ARG A 153 -9.62 -9.83 -12.47
N LYS A 154 -10.95 -9.95 -12.31
CA LYS A 154 -11.81 -10.49 -13.36
C LYS A 154 -11.68 -9.70 -14.67
N LYS A 155 -11.66 -8.37 -14.61
CA LYS A 155 -11.48 -7.52 -15.80
C LYS A 155 -10.09 -7.68 -16.42
N GLU A 156 -9.03 -7.72 -15.62
CA GLU A 156 -7.66 -7.95 -16.10
C GLU A 156 -7.58 -9.29 -16.85
N PHE A 157 -8.24 -10.33 -16.34
CA PHE A 157 -8.33 -11.63 -16.99
C PHE A 157 -9.09 -11.60 -18.33
N GLN A 158 -10.26 -10.96 -18.37
CA GLN A 158 -11.10 -10.89 -19.57
C GLN A 158 -10.42 -10.13 -20.72
N HIS A 159 -9.62 -9.13 -20.44
CA HIS A 159 -8.94 -8.31 -21.44
C HIS A 159 -7.58 -8.85 -21.86
N ASN A 160 -7.19 -10.07 -21.47
CA ASN A 160 -5.87 -10.66 -21.74
C ASN A 160 -4.68 -9.71 -21.42
N ILE A 161 -4.89 -8.74 -20.51
CA ILE A 161 -3.88 -7.80 -20.04
C ILE A 161 -3.02 -8.53 -18.98
N SER A 162 -2.59 -9.73 -19.32
CA SER A 162 -1.87 -10.62 -18.41
C SER A 162 -0.38 -10.29 -18.39
N SER A 163 -0.03 -9.24 -17.66
CA SER A 163 1.37 -9.02 -17.26
C SER A 163 1.73 -9.69 -15.93
N ARG A 164 0.78 -10.38 -15.29
CA ARG A 164 1.00 -11.06 -14.01
C ARG A 164 0.99 -12.57 -14.19
N GLU A 165 2.01 -13.24 -13.67
CA GLU A 165 2.10 -14.70 -13.71
C GLU A 165 0.92 -15.41 -13.05
N SER A 166 0.30 -14.77 -12.02
CA SER A 166 -0.90 -15.28 -11.34
C SER A 166 -2.09 -15.50 -12.25
N LEU A 167 -2.23 -14.73 -13.33
CA LEU A 167 -3.35 -14.88 -14.26
C LEU A 167 -3.24 -16.11 -15.16
N LYS A 168 -2.06 -16.72 -15.27
CA LYS A 168 -1.87 -17.98 -16.01
C LYS A 168 -2.64 -19.15 -15.38
N TYR A 169 -2.94 -19.07 -14.07
CA TYR A 169 -3.65 -20.11 -13.31
C TYR A 169 -5.17 -19.91 -13.31
N TYR A 170 -5.69 -18.79 -13.83
CA TYR A 170 -7.12 -18.54 -13.97
C TYR A 170 -7.72 -19.14 -15.25
N ASN A 171 -7.10 -20.15 -15.88
CA ASN A 171 -7.72 -20.90 -16.96
C ASN A 171 -8.96 -21.64 -16.41
N LEU A 172 -10.07 -20.96 -16.38
CA LEU A 172 -11.38 -21.57 -16.21
C LEU A 172 -11.75 -22.25 -17.53
N LYS A 173 -11.74 -23.61 -17.48
CA LYS A 173 -12.47 -24.40 -18.45
C LYS A 173 -13.96 -24.04 -18.42
#